data_1f9a205523469e85cab67a63cf2aedf0
#
_entry.id   1f9a205523469e85cab67a63cf2aedf0
#
_cell.length_a   1.000
_cell.length_b   1.000
_cell.length_c   1.000
_cell.angle_alpha   90.00
_cell.angle_beta   90.00
_cell.angle_gamma   90.00
#
_symmetry.space_group_name_H-M   'P 1'
#
loop_
_entity.id
_entity.type
_entity.pdbx_description
1 polymer ?
#
loop_
_entity_poly.entity_id
_entity_poly.type
_entity_poly.pdbx_seq_one_letter_code
_entity_poly.pdbx_strand_id
1 'polypeptide(L)'
;TLGLEAYRNVTFQVTGDCNLRCSYCYEPHKCCGAMSLETGKRIVDYIIDLYEDGTGDFINKTTQGVVLDFIGGEPLLEAELIEKITDYWFEQCWKRKCPLWTRARVSFATNGQLWFSDAAQHLFHKYHEIMSVTVSIDGVQELHDAFRVDKNGVGSFEKAWAAFQDGKKYGWYGCKMTFVGPSFKFIFPSVKQMISEGCKEIHCNYAFEPVYTEQEARTLYTELQRLADYLISDAPDVWVGILDPNIGQPSHDDKNWCGGTGEMLSFAPDGKAYPCVRYAPISVGAALAEPMCLGDCYTGLYTTEKQRETKAMLDAITRTSQSPEKCLSCPVATGC
;
A
#
# COMPACT_ATOMS: atom_id res chain seq x y z
N THR A 1 20.26 4.73 -10.53
CA THR A 1 18.86 4.37 -10.33
C THR A 1 18.68 2.93 -10.76
N LEU A 2 18.66 2.01 -9.79
CA LEU A 2 18.20 0.65 -10.04
C LEU A 2 16.70 0.77 -10.35
N GLY A 3 16.30 0.40 -11.58
CA GLY A 3 14.92 0.50 -12.00
C GLY A 3 14.00 -0.26 -11.07
N LEU A 4 12.97 0.40 -10.54
CA LEU A 4 11.91 -0.21 -9.73
C LEU A 4 11.18 -1.33 -10.48
N GLU A 5 11.27 -1.34 -11.81
CA GLU A 5 10.70 -2.35 -12.70
C GLU A 5 11.12 -3.79 -12.40
N ALA A 6 12.25 -3.99 -11.72
CA ALA A 6 12.75 -5.31 -11.34
C ALA A 6 12.27 -5.81 -9.97
N TYR A 7 11.53 -5.00 -9.22
CA TYR A 7 10.94 -5.37 -7.93
C TYR A 7 9.49 -5.79 -8.12
N ARG A 8 9.05 -6.74 -7.27
CA ARG A 8 7.64 -7.15 -7.23
C ARG A 8 7.09 -6.95 -5.82
N ASN A 9 5.88 -6.42 -5.77
CA ASN A 9 5.16 -6.25 -4.51
C ASN A 9 4.24 -7.45 -4.29
N VAL A 10 4.46 -8.17 -3.20
CA VAL A 10 3.62 -9.28 -2.75
C VAL A 10 2.95 -8.86 -1.45
N THR A 11 1.66 -8.63 -1.55
CA THR A 11 0.86 -8.19 -0.41
C THR A 11 0.24 -9.38 0.32
N PHE A 12 0.49 -9.46 1.63
CA PHE A 12 -0.11 -10.42 2.55
C PHE A 12 -1.20 -9.69 3.34
N GLN A 13 -2.45 -9.98 3.08
CA GLN A 13 -3.54 -9.51 3.93
C GLN A 13 -3.59 -10.39 5.18
N VAL A 14 -2.82 -10.00 6.22
CA VAL A 14 -2.66 -10.83 7.42
C VAL A 14 -3.89 -10.89 8.29
N THR A 15 -4.78 -9.91 8.20
CA THR A 15 -6.05 -9.90 8.94
C THR A 15 -7.12 -9.08 8.24
N GLY A 16 -8.38 -9.40 8.48
CA GLY A 16 -9.52 -8.56 8.10
C GLY A 16 -9.97 -7.62 9.22
N ASP A 17 -9.39 -7.73 10.42
CA ASP A 17 -9.76 -6.93 11.58
C ASP A 17 -8.98 -5.61 11.67
N CYS A 18 -9.63 -4.62 12.29
CA CYS A 18 -9.01 -3.34 12.61
C CYS A 18 -9.57 -2.81 13.94
N ASN A 19 -8.71 -2.23 14.75
CA ASN A 19 -9.07 -1.56 15.99
C ASN A 19 -9.65 -0.15 15.80
N LEU A 20 -9.62 0.39 14.56
CA LEU A 20 -10.26 1.66 14.18
C LEU A 20 -11.46 1.46 13.24
N ARG A 21 -12.25 2.53 13.10
CA ARG A 21 -13.43 2.62 12.22
C ARG A 21 -13.39 3.95 11.45
N CYS A 22 -12.30 4.14 10.68
CA CYS A 22 -12.12 5.36 9.88
C CYS A 22 -13.26 5.49 8.86
N SER A 23 -13.88 6.66 8.79
CA SER A 23 -15.10 6.87 7.97
C SER A 23 -14.86 6.80 6.45
N TYR A 24 -13.63 6.99 5.99
CA TYR A 24 -13.23 6.91 4.58
C TYR A 24 -12.47 5.61 4.25
N CYS A 25 -12.52 4.60 5.12
CA CYS A 25 -11.75 3.39 4.90
C CYS A 25 -12.20 2.65 3.65
N TYR A 26 -11.24 2.38 2.75
CA TYR A 26 -11.50 1.63 1.51
C TYR A 26 -11.73 0.12 1.74
N GLU A 27 -11.63 -0.33 2.98
CA GLU A 27 -11.90 -1.71 3.43
C GLU A 27 -13.18 -1.74 4.28
N PRO A 28 -14.36 -1.49 3.70
CA PRO A 28 -15.62 -1.44 4.45
C PRO A 28 -16.09 -2.82 4.91
N HIS A 29 -15.66 -3.90 4.23
CA HIS A 29 -16.07 -5.28 4.51
C HIS A 29 -15.10 -5.97 5.47
N LYS A 30 -14.79 -5.30 6.58
CA LYS A 30 -13.96 -5.90 7.61
C LYS A 30 -14.61 -7.17 8.12
N CYS A 31 -13.95 -8.29 7.88
CA CYS A 31 -14.41 -9.62 8.30
C CYS A 31 -13.40 -10.24 9.24
N CYS A 32 -13.91 -11.01 10.17
CA CYS A 32 -13.10 -11.74 11.12
C CYS A 32 -12.25 -12.78 10.42
N GLY A 33 -11.01 -12.83 10.79
CA GLY A 33 -10.09 -13.88 10.35
C GLY A 33 -8.71 -13.34 10.07
N ALA A 34 -7.76 -13.89 10.79
CA ALA A 34 -6.35 -13.72 10.52
C ALA A 34 -5.90 -14.79 9.52
N MET A 35 -4.87 -14.49 8.76
CA MET A 35 -4.14 -15.47 7.98
C MET A 35 -3.49 -16.49 8.92
N SER A 36 -3.57 -17.77 8.59
CA SER A 36 -2.82 -18.77 9.33
C SER A 36 -1.32 -18.69 9.01
N LEU A 37 -0.48 -19.09 9.96
CA LEU A 37 0.97 -19.19 9.69
C LEU A 37 1.25 -20.18 8.55
N GLU A 38 0.46 -21.23 8.43
CA GLU A 38 0.58 -22.22 7.35
C GLU A 38 0.29 -21.58 5.99
N THR A 39 -0.79 -20.79 5.89
CA THR A 39 -1.08 -20.02 4.66
C THR A 39 0.05 -19.04 4.32
N GLY A 40 0.53 -18.28 5.31
CA GLY A 40 1.66 -17.37 5.11
C GLY A 40 2.92 -18.07 4.61
N LYS A 41 3.26 -19.22 5.19
CA LYS A 41 4.37 -20.06 4.74
C LYS A 41 4.14 -20.60 3.31
N ARG A 42 2.93 -21.02 2.99
CA ARG A 42 2.63 -21.52 1.65
C ARG A 42 2.75 -20.42 0.60
N ILE A 43 2.36 -19.17 0.92
CA ILE A 43 2.57 -18.02 0.03
C ILE A 43 4.07 -17.79 -0.19
N VAL A 44 4.88 -17.83 0.86
CA VAL A 44 6.36 -17.73 0.76
C VAL A 44 6.92 -18.80 -0.17
N ASP A 45 6.57 -20.07 0.06
CA ASP A 45 7.01 -21.17 -0.79
C ASP A 45 6.60 -20.95 -2.24
N TYR A 46 5.36 -20.52 -2.48
CA TYR A 46 4.83 -20.26 -3.80
C TYR A 46 5.61 -19.14 -4.53
N ILE A 47 5.98 -18.05 -3.85
CA ILE A 47 6.82 -16.98 -4.41
C ILE A 47 8.18 -17.53 -4.85
N ILE A 48 8.79 -18.38 -4.01
CA ILE A 48 10.09 -18.99 -4.33
C ILE A 48 9.95 -20.00 -5.47
N ASP A 49 8.87 -20.81 -5.49
CA ASP A 49 8.54 -21.73 -6.57
C ASP A 49 8.45 -20.99 -7.91
N LEU A 50 7.74 -19.84 -7.97
CA LEU A 50 7.65 -18.99 -9.17
C LEU A 50 9.03 -18.51 -9.64
N TYR A 51 9.89 -18.09 -8.71
CA TYR A 51 11.24 -17.70 -9.05
C TYR A 51 12.08 -18.86 -9.57
N GLU A 52 11.96 -20.04 -8.98
CA GLU A 52 12.71 -21.22 -9.39
C GLU A 52 12.27 -21.73 -10.76
N ASP A 53 10.97 -21.78 -11.01
CA ASP A 53 10.39 -22.11 -12.32
C ASP A 53 10.86 -21.10 -13.39
N GLY A 54 10.83 -19.82 -13.07
CA GLY A 54 11.39 -18.75 -13.89
C GLY A 54 10.62 -18.41 -15.16
N THR A 55 9.47 -19.04 -15.41
CA THR A 55 8.62 -18.84 -16.62
C THR A 55 7.47 -17.87 -16.38
N GLY A 56 7.19 -17.50 -15.11
CA GLY A 56 6.05 -16.66 -14.74
C GLY A 56 6.21 -15.19 -15.13
N ASP A 57 5.09 -14.54 -15.43
CA ASP A 57 5.05 -13.11 -15.76
C ASP A 57 5.28 -12.24 -14.51
N PHE A 58 4.84 -12.70 -13.34
CA PHE A 58 4.87 -11.92 -12.11
C PHE A 58 6.24 -11.99 -11.42
N ILE A 59 6.73 -13.20 -11.12
CA ILE A 59 8.07 -13.43 -10.55
C ILE A 59 8.79 -14.44 -11.44
N ASN A 60 10.03 -14.13 -11.82
CA ASN A 60 10.87 -14.97 -12.66
C ASN A 60 12.35 -14.66 -12.40
N LYS A 61 13.25 -15.23 -13.21
CA LYS A 61 14.69 -15.06 -13.06
C LYS A 61 15.21 -13.63 -13.25
N THR A 62 14.41 -12.74 -13.83
CA THR A 62 14.76 -11.32 -13.96
C THR A 62 14.36 -10.48 -12.76
N THR A 63 13.51 -11.01 -11.88
CA THR A 63 13.08 -10.36 -10.64
C THR A 63 14.29 -10.14 -9.73
N GLN A 64 14.56 -8.90 -9.37
CA GLN A 64 15.72 -8.54 -8.56
C GLN A 64 15.45 -8.46 -7.07
N GLY A 65 14.21 -8.19 -6.67
CA GLY A 65 13.82 -8.08 -5.28
C GLY A 65 12.33 -8.20 -5.09
N VAL A 66 11.93 -8.44 -3.84
CA VAL A 66 10.54 -8.58 -3.44
C VAL A 66 10.27 -7.68 -2.25
N VAL A 67 9.16 -6.96 -2.32
CA VAL A 67 8.58 -6.28 -1.16
C VAL A 67 7.53 -7.21 -0.56
N LEU A 68 7.76 -7.68 0.65
CA LEU A 68 6.78 -8.35 1.47
C LEU A 68 5.93 -7.27 2.13
N ASP A 69 4.79 -6.98 1.54
CA ASP A 69 3.91 -5.91 1.97
C ASP A 69 2.78 -6.50 2.83
N PHE A 70 2.78 -6.16 4.11
CA PHE A 70 1.79 -6.67 5.05
C PHE A 70 0.68 -5.66 5.25
N ILE A 71 -0.53 -6.06 4.95
CA ILE A 71 -1.72 -5.24 5.12
C ILE A 71 -2.79 -6.01 5.90
N GLY A 72 -3.87 -5.32 6.14
CA GLY A 72 -5.09 -5.84 6.73
C GLY A 72 -5.95 -4.67 7.13
N GLY A 73 -6.93 -4.88 7.97
CA GLY A 73 -7.56 -3.77 8.65
C GLY A 73 -6.51 -2.98 9.45
N GLU A 74 -5.78 -3.67 10.34
CA GLU A 74 -4.58 -3.17 11.01
C GLU A 74 -3.53 -4.28 11.12
N PRO A 75 -2.41 -4.20 10.42
CA PRO A 75 -1.42 -5.29 10.38
C PRO A 75 -0.76 -5.58 11.72
N LEU A 76 -0.61 -4.61 12.62
CA LEU A 76 0.00 -4.83 13.94
C LEU A 76 -0.87 -5.65 14.91
N LEU A 77 -2.13 -5.95 14.56
CA LEU A 77 -2.90 -6.99 15.27
C LEU A 77 -2.24 -8.37 15.12
N GLU A 78 -1.50 -8.56 14.04
CA GLU A 78 -0.84 -9.82 13.67
C GLU A 78 0.70 -9.66 13.63
N ALA A 79 1.29 -8.82 14.50
CA ALA A 79 2.73 -8.54 14.50
C ALA A 79 3.59 -9.80 14.64
N GLU A 80 3.19 -10.77 15.50
CA GLU A 80 3.88 -12.05 15.62
C GLU A 80 3.79 -12.92 14.35
N LEU A 81 2.67 -12.86 13.65
CA LEU A 81 2.51 -13.58 12.38
C LEU A 81 3.42 -12.98 11.31
N ILE A 82 3.47 -11.64 11.22
CA ILE A 82 4.38 -10.93 10.31
C ILE A 82 5.82 -11.34 10.56
N GLU A 83 6.24 -11.37 11.82
CA GLU A 83 7.59 -11.81 12.19
C GLU A 83 7.86 -13.25 11.74
N LYS A 84 6.96 -14.19 12.06
CA LYS A 84 7.11 -15.62 11.72
C LYS A 84 7.12 -15.86 10.20
N ILE A 85 6.34 -15.11 9.42
CA ILE A 85 6.36 -15.19 7.95
C ILE A 85 7.70 -14.64 7.43
N THR A 86 8.18 -13.53 7.99
CA THR A 86 9.47 -12.93 7.62
C THR A 86 10.62 -13.86 7.94
N ASP A 87 10.63 -14.49 9.13
CA ASP A 87 11.61 -15.53 9.50
C ASP A 87 11.64 -16.65 8.47
N TYR A 88 10.45 -17.16 8.13
CA TYR A 88 10.29 -18.26 7.19
C TYR A 88 10.77 -17.88 5.78
N TRP A 89 10.53 -16.63 5.33
CA TRP A 89 11.06 -16.12 4.08
C TRP A 89 12.57 -16.23 4.00
N PHE A 90 13.28 -15.72 5.00
CA PHE A 90 14.75 -15.76 5.02
C PHE A 90 15.27 -17.20 5.13
N GLU A 91 14.64 -18.02 5.97
CA GLU A 91 14.98 -19.43 6.12
C GLU A 91 14.88 -20.20 4.81
N GLN A 92 13.74 -20.06 4.09
CA GLN A 92 13.50 -20.78 2.84
C GLN A 92 14.38 -20.25 1.70
N CYS A 93 14.53 -18.94 1.57
CA CYS A 93 15.45 -18.37 0.59
C CYS A 93 16.87 -18.87 0.80
N TRP A 94 17.33 -18.95 2.05
CA TRP A 94 18.65 -19.49 2.37
C TRP A 94 18.76 -20.97 2.01
N LYS A 95 17.83 -21.81 2.46
CA LYS A 95 17.81 -23.25 2.19
C LYS A 95 17.76 -23.57 0.70
N ARG A 96 16.96 -22.84 -0.05
CA ARG A 96 16.73 -23.04 -1.50
C ARG A 96 17.71 -22.24 -2.37
N LYS A 97 18.65 -21.50 -1.78
CA LYS A 97 19.60 -20.63 -2.48
C LYS A 97 18.91 -19.63 -3.40
N CYS A 98 17.72 -19.16 -3.04
CA CYS A 98 16.97 -18.15 -3.75
C CYS A 98 17.57 -16.76 -3.42
N PRO A 99 18.08 -15.99 -4.39
CA PRO A 99 18.80 -14.74 -4.11
C PRO A 99 17.86 -13.57 -3.76
N LEU A 100 16.54 -13.74 -3.85
CA LEU A 100 15.57 -12.67 -3.62
C LEU A 100 15.65 -12.07 -2.20
N TRP A 101 16.17 -12.82 -1.21
CA TRP A 101 16.36 -12.32 0.14
C TRP A 101 17.33 -11.15 0.24
N THR A 102 18.31 -11.06 -0.67
CA THR A 102 19.36 -10.01 -0.60
C THR A 102 18.83 -8.61 -0.87
N ARG A 103 17.64 -8.52 -1.49
CA ARG A 103 16.94 -7.29 -1.82
C ARG A 103 15.49 -7.34 -1.37
N ALA A 104 15.19 -8.11 -0.33
CA ALA A 104 13.88 -8.12 0.27
C ALA A 104 13.65 -6.84 1.10
N ARG A 105 12.41 -6.37 1.11
CA ARG A 105 11.91 -5.33 2.01
C ARG A 105 10.63 -5.82 2.67
N VAL A 106 10.46 -5.47 3.92
CA VAL A 106 9.21 -5.66 4.67
C VAL A 106 8.53 -4.30 4.74
N SER A 107 7.28 -4.22 4.31
CA SER A 107 6.54 -2.95 4.25
C SER A 107 5.18 -3.08 4.89
N PHE A 108 4.74 -2.07 5.61
CA PHE A 108 3.35 -1.88 5.99
C PHE A 108 3.04 -0.46 6.43
N ALA A 109 1.75 -0.11 6.37
CA ALA A 109 1.21 1.07 6.98
C ALA A 109 0.40 0.69 8.22
N THR A 110 0.57 1.41 9.33
CA THR A 110 -0.16 1.16 10.58
C THR A 110 -0.90 2.41 11.07
N ASN A 111 -1.99 2.20 11.79
CA ASN A 111 -2.67 3.29 12.50
C ASN A 111 -1.97 3.69 13.81
N GLY A 112 -0.90 3.01 14.19
CA GLY A 112 -0.06 3.32 15.35
C GLY A 112 -0.63 2.93 16.71
N GLN A 113 -1.87 2.43 16.80
CA GLN A 113 -2.52 2.16 18.08
C GLN A 113 -1.86 1.02 18.88
N LEU A 114 -1.19 0.11 18.18
CA LEU A 114 -0.49 -1.05 18.75
C LEU A 114 1.04 -0.92 18.68
N TRP A 115 1.56 0.25 18.34
CA TRP A 115 2.98 0.49 18.16
C TRP A 115 3.83 0.03 19.33
N PHE A 116 3.40 0.34 20.54
CA PHE A 116 4.12 0.02 21.78
C PHE A 116 3.76 -1.34 22.39
N SER A 117 3.05 -2.21 21.66
CA SER A 117 2.86 -3.59 22.11
C SER A 117 4.18 -4.37 22.06
N ASP A 118 4.36 -5.34 22.95
CA ASP A 118 5.57 -6.16 23.01
C ASP A 118 5.86 -6.84 21.67
N ALA A 119 4.83 -7.36 21.01
CA ALA A 119 4.94 -8.01 19.71
C ALA A 119 5.41 -7.05 18.61
N ALA A 120 4.86 -5.82 18.55
CA ALA A 120 5.29 -4.83 17.57
C ALA A 120 6.73 -4.37 17.83
N GLN A 121 7.08 -4.09 19.08
CA GLN A 121 8.45 -3.66 19.42
C GLN A 121 9.47 -4.77 19.16
N HIS A 122 9.13 -6.03 19.40
CA HIS A 122 10.00 -7.17 19.07
C HIS A 122 10.23 -7.27 17.56
N LEU A 123 9.17 -7.18 16.75
CA LEU A 123 9.23 -7.16 15.29
C LEU A 123 10.13 -6.02 14.79
N PHE A 124 9.95 -4.79 15.31
CA PHE A 124 10.75 -3.63 14.91
C PHE A 124 12.22 -3.81 15.28
N HIS A 125 12.49 -4.22 16.51
CA HIS A 125 13.87 -4.45 16.95
C HIS A 125 14.61 -5.46 16.07
N LYS A 126 13.91 -6.50 15.63
CA LYS A 126 14.49 -7.58 14.84
C LYS A 126 14.75 -7.21 13.38
N TYR A 127 13.85 -6.42 12.77
CA TYR A 127 13.81 -6.26 11.32
C TYR A 127 13.89 -4.80 10.82
N HIS A 128 14.07 -3.79 11.68
CA HIS A 128 14.02 -2.37 11.27
C HIS A 128 14.91 -2.02 10.07
N GLU A 129 16.07 -2.66 9.91
CA GLU A 129 17.02 -2.37 8.81
C GLU A 129 16.45 -2.69 7.41
N ILE A 130 15.51 -3.62 7.34
CA ILE A 130 14.87 -4.03 6.08
C ILE A 130 13.41 -3.59 6.00
N MET A 131 12.91 -2.91 7.03
CA MET A 131 11.53 -2.47 7.10
C MET A 131 11.34 -1.04 6.57
N SER A 132 10.19 -0.83 5.94
CA SER A 132 9.64 0.48 5.62
C SER A 132 8.27 0.57 6.27
N VAL A 133 8.15 1.38 7.31
CA VAL A 133 6.91 1.52 8.07
C VAL A 133 6.43 2.96 7.99
N THR A 134 5.18 3.13 7.62
CA THR A 134 4.52 4.44 7.63
C THR A 134 3.40 4.46 8.67
N VAL A 135 3.33 5.54 9.44
CA VAL A 135 2.22 5.75 10.37
C VAL A 135 1.12 6.57 9.68
N SER A 136 -0.11 6.12 9.82
CA SER A 136 -1.27 6.82 9.29
C SER A 136 -1.64 8.01 10.16
N ILE A 137 -1.31 9.23 9.70
CA ILE A 137 -1.62 10.50 10.39
C ILE A 137 -2.12 11.50 9.35
N ASP A 138 -3.34 12.02 9.51
CA ASP A 138 -3.95 12.95 8.55
C ASP A 138 -3.59 14.42 8.82
N GLY A 139 -2.54 14.67 9.60
CA GLY A 139 -2.03 16.02 9.92
C GLY A 139 -2.48 16.51 11.28
N VAL A 140 -3.20 17.63 11.34
CA VAL A 140 -3.64 18.24 12.62
C VAL A 140 -4.59 17.30 13.37
N GLN A 141 -4.48 17.30 14.71
CA GLN A 141 -5.24 16.39 15.58
C GLN A 141 -6.75 16.46 15.33
N GLU A 142 -7.28 17.69 15.24
CA GLU A 142 -8.72 17.88 15.01
C GLU A 142 -9.21 17.17 13.74
N LEU A 143 -8.43 17.26 12.66
CA LEU A 143 -8.76 16.58 11.41
C LEU A 143 -8.64 15.08 11.56
N HIS A 144 -7.53 14.60 12.11
CA HIS A 144 -7.27 13.17 12.27
C HIS A 144 -8.40 12.51 13.09
N ASP A 145 -8.73 13.07 14.25
CA ASP A 145 -9.73 12.52 15.16
C ASP A 145 -11.17 12.67 14.67
N ALA A 146 -11.43 13.55 13.69
CA ALA A 146 -12.73 13.63 13.03
C ALA A 146 -13.02 12.41 12.11
N PHE A 147 -11.99 11.74 11.61
CA PHE A 147 -12.14 10.65 10.63
C PHE A 147 -11.59 9.30 11.11
N ARG A 148 -10.56 9.29 11.96
CA ARG A 148 -9.90 8.09 12.45
C ARG A 148 -10.24 7.83 13.91
N VAL A 149 -11.38 7.22 14.12
CA VAL A 149 -11.90 6.89 15.44
C VAL A 149 -11.91 5.38 15.69
N ASP A 150 -11.92 5.00 16.95
CA ASP A 150 -12.18 3.63 17.38
C ASP A 150 -13.68 3.28 17.28
N LYS A 151 -14.06 2.06 17.69
CA LYS A 151 -15.46 1.61 17.70
C LYS A 151 -16.38 2.40 18.65
N ASN A 152 -15.80 3.15 19.60
CA ASN A 152 -16.52 3.98 20.56
C ASN A 152 -16.55 5.47 20.15
N GLY A 153 -15.98 5.82 18.99
CA GLY A 153 -15.88 7.19 18.51
C GLY A 153 -14.74 8.00 19.13
N VAL A 154 -13.79 7.35 19.81
CA VAL A 154 -12.62 8.02 20.40
C VAL A 154 -11.56 8.21 19.32
N GLY A 155 -10.99 9.42 19.23
CA GLY A 155 -9.91 9.77 18.30
C GLY A 155 -8.64 8.96 18.57
N SER A 156 -7.81 8.85 17.55
CA SER A 156 -6.62 7.99 17.57
C SER A 156 -5.30 8.75 17.42
N PHE A 157 -5.34 10.08 17.35
CA PHE A 157 -4.19 10.91 17.04
C PHE A 157 -3.02 10.74 18.02
N GLU A 158 -3.25 10.80 19.32
CA GLU A 158 -2.18 10.82 20.31
C GLU A 158 -1.24 9.60 20.20
N LYS A 159 -1.83 8.40 20.03
CA LYS A 159 -1.04 7.18 19.86
C LYS A 159 -0.35 7.11 18.49
N ALA A 160 -1.05 7.52 17.43
CA ALA A 160 -0.44 7.61 16.10
C ALA A 160 0.72 8.60 16.08
N TRP A 161 0.57 9.74 16.75
CA TRP A 161 1.62 10.73 16.91
C TRP A 161 2.84 10.19 17.67
N ALA A 162 2.59 9.55 18.82
CA ALA A 162 3.66 8.92 19.61
C ALA A 162 4.40 7.84 18.80
N ALA A 163 3.66 7.05 18.01
CA ALA A 163 4.23 6.06 17.11
C ALA A 163 5.13 6.68 16.03
N PHE A 164 4.68 7.77 15.40
CA PHE A 164 5.48 8.51 14.41
C PHE A 164 6.77 9.09 15.05
N GLN A 165 6.67 9.68 16.23
CA GLN A 165 7.85 10.22 16.92
C GLN A 165 8.85 9.11 17.30
N ASP A 166 8.37 7.97 17.79
CA ASP A 166 9.22 6.83 18.12
C ASP A 166 9.84 6.16 16.88
N GLY A 167 9.12 6.12 15.76
CA GLY A 167 9.59 5.56 14.49
C GLY A 167 10.85 6.22 13.95
N LYS A 168 11.06 7.48 14.26
CA LYS A 168 12.27 8.24 13.85
C LYS A 168 13.56 7.60 14.33
N LYS A 169 13.58 6.92 15.47
CA LYS A 169 14.75 6.19 15.98
C LYS A 169 15.19 5.05 15.06
N TYR A 170 14.26 4.54 14.25
CA TYR A 170 14.53 3.52 13.24
C TYR A 170 14.81 4.08 11.84
N GLY A 171 14.80 5.41 11.70
CA GLY A 171 14.93 6.07 10.40
C GLY A 171 13.62 6.15 9.60
N TRP A 172 12.48 5.88 10.20
CA TRP A 172 11.17 5.96 9.56
C TRP A 172 10.57 7.36 9.72
N TYR A 173 10.80 8.20 8.70
CA TYR A 173 10.34 9.58 8.63
C TYR A 173 9.13 9.76 7.73
N GLY A 174 8.42 8.67 7.41
CA GLY A 174 7.27 8.66 6.53
C GLY A 174 5.94 8.66 7.29
N CYS A 175 4.94 9.31 6.72
CA CYS A 175 3.55 9.20 7.16
C CYS A 175 2.60 8.98 5.97
N LYS A 176 1.42 8.42 6.27
CA LYS A 176 0.35 8.26 5.28
C LYS A 176 -0.85 9.12 5.67
N MET A 177 -1.27 9.97 4.74
CA MET A 177 -2.39 10.91 4.90
C MET A 177 -3.48 10.59 3.88
N THR A 178 -4.74 10.67 4.32
CA THR A 178 -5.88 10.51 3.41
C THR A 178 -6.87 11.65 3.66
N PHE A 179 -7.24 12.34 2.59
CA PHE A 179 -8.18 13.45 2.62
C PHE A 179 -9.49 13.08 1.91
N VAL A 180 -10.58 13.69 2.36
CA VAL A 180 -11.91 13.62 1.73
C VAL A 180 -12.44 15.04 1.53
N GLY A 181 -13.46 15.25 0.71
CA GLY A 181 -13.95 16.57 0.32
C GLY A 181 -13.97 17.63 1.43
N PRO A 182 -14.66 17.40 2.56
CA PRO A 182 -14.70 18.37 3.68
C PRO A 182 -13.33 18.66 4.30
N SER A 183 -12.35 17.78 4.14
CA SER A 183 -11.01 17.93 4.71
C SER A 183 -9.99 18.59 3.75
N PHE A 184 -10.34 18.82 2.48
CA PHE A 184 -9.37 19.36 1.50
C PHE A 184 -8.77 20.70 1.93
N LYS A 185 -9.53 21.57 2.60
CA LYS A 185 -9.02 22.83 3.16
C LYS A 185 -7.90 22.69 4.19
N PHE A 186 -7.68 21.48 4.70
CA PHE A 186 -6.63 21.17 5.67
C PHE A 186 -5.37 20.56 5.03
N ILE A 187 -5.33 20.34 3.71
CA ILE A 187 -4.18 19.70 3.05
C ILE A 187 -2.90 20.48 3.34
N PHE A 188 -2.84 21.75 2.98
CA PHE A 188 -1.63 22.54 3.19
C PHE A 188 -1.21 22.65 4.66
N PRO A 189 -2.08 23.04 5.62
CA PRO A 189 -1.68 23.12 7.02
C PRO A 189 -1.25 21.77 7.60
N SER A 190 -1.90 20.67 7.23
CA SER A 190 -1.56 19.33 7.71
C SER A 190 -0.22 18.84 7.18
N VAL A 191 0.03 18.96 5.88
CA VAL A 191 1.31 18.58 5.29
C VAL A 191 2.43 19.44 5.85
N LYS A 192 2.23 20.76 5.95
CA LYS A 192 3.21 21.69 6.54
C LYS A 192 3.55 21.33 7.99
N GLN A 193 2.56 20.94 8.80
CA GLN A 193 2.81 20.46 10.16
C GLN A 193 3.71 19.23 10.16
N MET A 194 3.41 18.21 9.34
CA MET A 194 4.22 17.00 9.29
C MET A 194 5.66 17.29 8.84
N ILE A 195 5.84 18.21 7.90
CA ILE A 195 7.17 18.65 7.46
C ILE A 195 7.91 19.34 8.61
N SER A 196 7.26 20.24 9.35
CA SER A 196 7.87 20.91 10.51
C SER A 196 8.28 19.95 11.63
N GLU A 197 7.62 18.81 11.71
CA GLU A 197 7.96 17.72 12.63
C GLU A 197 9.01 16.76 12.08
N GLY A 198 9.60 17.07 10.93
CA GLY A 198 10.69 16.30 10.34
C GLY A 198 10.26 15.13 9.47
N CYS A 199 8.99 15.05 9.07
CA CYS A 199 8.54 14.11 8.07
C CYS A 199 9.17 14.44 6.72
N LYS A 200 9.74 13.42 6.05
CA LYS A 200 10.41 13.59 4.76
C LYS A 200 9.70 12.89 3.60
N GLU A 201 8.85 11.96 3.92
CA GLU A 201 8.12 11.16 2.95
C GLU A 201 6.63 11.11 3.34
N ILE A 202 5.82 11.85 2.61
CA ILE A 202 4.39 12.00 2.90
C ILE A 202 3.57 11.31 1.80
N HIS A 203 3.09 10.11 2.08
CA HIS A 203 2.17 9.38 1.22
C HIS A 203 0.77 9.99 1.32
N CYS A 204 0.57 11.10 0.63
CA CYS A 204 -0.67 11.87 0.67
C CYS A 204 -1.53 11.54 -0.54
N ASN A 205 -2.80 11.24 -0.32
CA ASN A 205 -3.81 11.08 -1.37
C ASN A 205 -5.19 11.50 -0.86
N TYR A 206 -6.15 11.64 -1.78
CA TYR A 206 -7.56 11.75 -1.45
C TYR A 206 -8.24 10.38 -1.60
N ALA A 207 -9.36 10.17 -0.90
CA ALA A 207 -10.14 8.95 -1.06
C ALA A 207 -10.74 8.90 -2.47
N PHE A 208 -10.67 7.74 -3.13
CA PHE A 208 -11.10 7.61 -4.52
C PHE A 208 -12.59 7.26 -4.65
N GLU A 209 -13.20 6.74 -3.59
CA GLU A 209 -14.57 6.24 -3.60
C GLU A 209 -15.65 7.35 -3.62
N PRO A 210 -15.49 8.49 -2.92
CA PRO A 210 -16.50 9.55 -2.92
C PRO A 210 -16.57 10.28 -4.25
N VAL A 211 -17.78 10.73 -4.61
CA VAL A 211 -17.99 11.70 -5.68
C VAL A 211 -17.85 13.10 -5.10
N TYR A 212 -16.90 13.87 -5.63
CA TYR A 212 -16.62 15.23 -5.18
C TYR A 212 -17.39 16.28 -5.96
N THR A 213 -17.79 17.33 -5.26
CA THR A 213 -18.42 18.50 -5.86
C THR A 213 -17.39 19.39 -6.56
N GLU A 214 -17.84 20.25 -7.47
CA GLU A 214 -16.97 21.24 -8.12
C GLU A 214 -16.28 22.16 -7.09
N GLN A 215 -16.99 22.53 -6.02
CA GLN A 215 -16.43 23.39 -4.97
C GLN A 215 -15.29 22.65 -4.21
N GLU A 216 -15.46 21.36 -3.90
CA GLU A 216 -14.41 20.57 -3.28
C GLU A 216 -13.20 20.40 -4.21
N ALA A 217 -13.43 20.17 -5.51
CA ALA A 217 -12.35 20.11 -6.50
C ALA A 217 -11.57 21.42 -6.60
N ARG A 218 -12.25 22.59 -6.56
CA ARG A 218 -11.62 23.92 -6.53
C ARG A 218 -10.81 24.12 -5.24
N THR A 219 -11.34 23.68 -4.10
CA THR A 219 -10.62 23.74 -2.82
C THR A 219 -9.36 22.88 -2.87
N LEU A 220 -9.47 21.64 -3.35
CA LEU A 220 -8.32 20.75 -3.55
C LEU A 220 -7.25 21.43 -4.41
N TYR A 221 -7.61 21.95 -5.57
CA TYR A 221 -6.69 22.62 -6.47
C TYR A 221 -5.96 23.80 -5.80
N THR A 222 -6.69 24.65 -5.07
CA THR A 222 -6.10 25.80 -4.36
C THR A 222 -5.10 25.35 -3.29
N GLU A 223 -5.44 24.32 -2.52
CA GLU A 223 -4.55 23.81 -1.48
C GLU A 223 -3.31 23.14 -2.07
N LEU A 224 -3.45 22.43 -3.19
CA LEU A 224 -2.31 21.84 -3.90
C LEU A 224 -1.38 22.91 -4.49
N GLN A 225 -1.90 24.03 -5.01
CA GLN A 225 -1.08 25.16 -5.46
C GLN A 225 -0.27 25.75 -4.28
N ARG A 226 -0.91 26.03 -3.14
CA ARG A 226 -0.24 26.51 -1.94
C ARG A 226 0.84 25.57 -1.45
N LEU A 227 0.56 24.26 -1.50
CA LEU A 227 1.51 23.24 -1.11
C LEU A 227 2.69 23.16 -2.08
N ALA A 228 2.44 23.23 -3.38
CA ALA A 228 3.49 23.25 -4.40
C ALA A 228 4.44 24.44 -4.22
N ASP A 229 3.89 25.64 -4.03
CA ASP A 229 4.69 26.84 -3.79
C ASP A 229 5.57 26.67 -2.54
N TYR A 230 5.01 26.12 -1.45
CA TYR A 230 5.76 25.87 -0.22
C TYR A 230 6.85 24.81 -0.40
N LEU A 231 6.57 23.71 -1.11
CA LEU A 231 7.58 22.67 -1.36
C LEU A 231 8.74 23.21 -2.19
N ILE A 232 8.45 24.04 -3.18
CA ILE A 232 9.49 24.63 -4.05
C ILE A 232 10.37 25.62 -3.26
N SER A 233 9.77 26.48 -2.40
CA SER A 233 10.49 27.55 -1.73
C SER A 233 11.14 27.15 -0.41
N ASP A 234 10.44 26.33 0.40
CA ASP A 234 10.79 26.11 1.80
C ASP A 234 11.13 24.66 2.16
N ALA A 235 10.70 23.68 1.34
CA ALA A 235 10.85 22.25 1.65
C ALA A 235 11.20 21.40 0.41
N PRO A 236 12.22 21.75 -0.40
CA PRO A 236 12.49 21.06 -1.68
C PRO A 236 12.96 19.62 -1.51
N ASP A 237 13.42 19.21 -0.34
CA ASP A 237 13.91 17.85 -0.05
C ASP A 237 12.82 16.91 0.49
N VAL A 238 11.57 17.38 0.58
CA VAL A 238 10.44 16.59 1.07
C VAL A 238 9.63 16.04 -0.10
N TRP A 239 9.44 14.74 -0.11
CA TRP A 239 8.57 14.09 -1.08
C TRP A 239 7.12 14.04 -0.56
N VAL A 240 6.19 14.52 -1.38
CA VAL A 240 4.75 14.47 -1.11
C VAL A 240 4.05 13.80 -2.29
N GLY A 241 3.49 12.61 -2.08
CA GLY A 241 2.99 11.74 -3.15
C GLY A 241 1.94 12.35 -4.06
N ILE A 242 1.05 13.22 -3.53
CA ILE A 242 0.03 13.89 -4.36
C ILE A 242 0.62 14.95 -5.31
N LEU A 243 1.85 15.38 -5.05
CA LEU A 243 2.63 16.33 -5.88
C LEU A 243 3.98 15.73 -6.27
N ASP A 244 4.02 14.40 -6.49
CA ASP A 244 5.24 13.74 -6.94
C ASP A 244 5.76 14.41 -8.23
N PRO A 245 7.01 14.91 -8.25
CA PRO A 245 7.58 15.56 -9.43
C PRO A 245 7.72 14.62 -10.64
N ASN A 246 7.60 13.31 -10.44
CA ASN A 246 7.56 12.33 -11.53
C ASN A 246 6.19 12.21 -12.19
N ILE A 247 5.12 12.73 -11.58
CA ILE A 247 3.81 12.81 -12.24
C ILE A 247 3.95 13.76 -13.44
N GLY A 248 3.54 13.28 -14.61
CA GLY A 248 3.68 14.03 -15.86
C GLY A 248 4.99 13.78 -16.62
N GLN A 249 5.96 13.06 -16.05
CA GLN A 249 7.11 12.60 -16.82
C GLN A 249 6.66 11.56 -17.86
N PRO A 250 7.13 11.66 -19.11
CA PRO A 250 6.74 10.71 -20.14
C PRO A 250 7.09 9.27 -19.75
N SER A 251 6.11 8.39 -19.76
CA SER A 251 6.34 6.95 -19.68
C SER A 251 6.64 6.40 -21.07
N HIS A 252 7.59 5.47 -21.13
CA HIS A 252 7.98 4.82 -22.40
C HIS A 252 7.03 3.69 -22.79
N ASP A 253 6.16 3.27 -21.89
CA ASP A 253 5.13 2.26 -22.14
C ASP A 253 3.72 2.79 -21.87
N ASP A 254 2.72 2.01 -22.26
CA ASP A 254 1.29 2.35 -22.07
C ASP A 254 0.69 1.70 -20.81
N LYS A 255 1.52 1.13 -19.93
CA LYS A 255 1.06 0.51 -18.67
C LYS A 255 0.52 1.56 -17.71
N ASN A 256 -0.40 1.17 -16.85
CA ASN A 256 -0.78 2.03 -15.75
C ASN A 256 0.30 1.98 -14.64
N TRP A 257 0.47 3.08 -13.96
CA TRP A 257 1.52 3.25 -12.95
C TRP A 257 1.23 2.56 -11.61
N CYS A 258 -0.03 2.18 -11.31
CA CYS A 258 -0.38 1.65 -9.99
C CYS A 258 0.01 0.18 -9.78
N GLY A 259 0.40 -0.53 -10.84
CA GLY A 259 0.79 -1.94 -10.77
C GLY A 259 -0.36 -2.95 -10.55
N GLY A 260 -1.59 -2.49 -10.30
CA GLY A 260 -2.76 -3.34 -10.04
C GLY A 260 -3.22 -4.18 -11.24
N THR A 261 -2.54 -4.09 -12.36
CA THR A 261 -2.81 -4.86 -13.58
C THR A 261 -1.64 -5.78 -13.96
N GLY A 262 -0.91 -6.33 -12.98
CA GLY A 262 0.06 -7.39 -13.22
C GLY A 262 1.41 -7.23 -12.53
N GLU A 263 1.70 -6.09 -11.89
CA GLU A 263 2.99 -5.84 -11.22
C GLU A 263 2.92 -6.05 -9.70
N MET A 264 1.71 -6.17 -9.15
CA MET A 264 1.48 -6.51 -7.75
C MET A 264 0.51 -7.69 -7.64
N LEU A 265 0.58 -8.36 -6.51
CA LEU A 265 -0.27 -9.50 -6.19
C LEU A 265 -0.62 -9.44 -4.70
N SER A 266 -1.89 -9.57 -4.37
CA SER A 266 -2.39 -9.57 -2.99
C SER A 266 -3.01 -10.91 -2.63
N PHE A 267 -2.51 -11.52 -1.56
CA PHE A 267 -3.06 -12.75 -1.01
C PHE A 267 -3.98 -12.46 0.18
N ALA A 268 -5.22 -12.92 0.08
CA ALA A 268 -6.19 -12.87 1.17
C ALA A 268 -5.84 -13.93 2.26
N PRO A 269 -6.47 -13.86 3.45
CA PRO A 269 -6.18 -14.79 4.57
C PRO A 269 -6.38 -16.26 4.23
N ASP A 270 -7.23 -16.58 3.25
CA ASP A 270 -7.48 -17.95 2.76
C ASP A 270 -6.49 -18.42 1.69
N GLY A 271 -5.50 -17.59 1.33
CA GLY A 271 -4.49 -17.87 0.32
C GLY A 271 -4.91 -17.58 -1.12
N LYS A 272 -6.13 -17.09 -1.36
CA LYS A 272 -6.55 -16.63 -2.69
C LYS A 272 -5.81 -15.37 -3.09
N ALA A 273 -5.49 -15.29 -4.38
CA ALA A 273 -4.73 -14.21 -4.98
C ALA A 273 -5.61 -13.26 -5.79
N TYR A 274 -5.38 -11.97 -5.62
CA TYR A 274 -6.07 -10.87 -6.30
C TYR A 274 -5.06 -9.90 -6.90
N PRO A 275 -5.44 -9.12 -7.95
CA PRO A 275 -4.54 -8.13 -8.57
C PRO A 275 -3.97 -7.12 -7.56
N CYS A 276 -4.77 -6.66 -6.63
CA CYS A 276 -4.37 -5.89 -5.45
C CYS A 276 -5.47 -6.00 -4.37
N VAL A 277 -5.20 -5.49 -3.18
CA VAL A 277 -6.16 -5.50 -2.06
C VAL A 277 -7.51 -4.86 -2.40
N ARG A 278 -7.55 -3.88 -3.31
CA ARG A 278 -8.81 -3.23 -3.71
C ARG A 278 -9.74 -4.13 -4.50
N TYR A 279 -9.28 -5.27 -4.97
CA TYR A 279 -10.10 -6.32 -5.59
C TYR A 279 -10.41 -7.47 -4.63
N ALA A 280 -9.82 -7.47 -3.43
CA ALA A 280 -10.03 -8.50 -2.43
C ALA A 280 -11.38 -8.33 -1.68
N PRO A 281 -11.91 -9.39 -1.06
CA PRO A 281 -13.20 -9.34 -0.34
C PRO A 281 -13.31 -8.26 0.72
N ILE A 282 -12.24 -7.90 1.38
CA ILE A 282 -12.22 -6.85 2.41
C ILE A 282 -12.60 -5.48 1.84
N SER A 283 -12.26 -5.22 0.57
CA SER A 283 -12.51 -3.93 -0.09
C SER A 283 -13.85 -3.89 -0.83
N VAL A 284 -14.17 -4.93 -1.61
CA VAL A 284 -15.35 -4.90 -2.50
C VAL A 284 -16.45 -5.89 -2.11
N GLY A 285 -16.23 -6.70 -1.08
CA GLY A 285 -17.13 -7.79 -0.69
C GLY A 285 -16.94 -9.06 -1.54
N ALA A 286 -17.33 -10.20 -1.00
CA ALA A 286 -17.03 -11.51 -1.58
C ALA A 286 -17.59 -11.68 -3.01
N ALA A 287 -18.80 -11.18 -3.28
CA ALA A 287 -19.45 -11.34 -4.58
C ALA A 287 -18.74 -10.58 -5.72
N LEU A 288 -18.20 -9.40 -5.44
CA LEU A 288 -17.46 -8.60 -6.43
C LEU A 288 -15.99 -9.01 -6.52
N ALA A 289 -15.43 -9.58 -5.45
CA ALA A 289 -14.06 -10.07 -5.45
C ALA A 289 -13.91 -11.40 -6.20
N GLU A 290 -14.92 -12.27 -6.17
CA GLU A 290 -14.86 -13.62 -6.75
C GLU A 290 -14.44 -13.62 -8.24
N PRO A 291 -15.01 -12.77 -9.13
CA PRO A 291 -14.57 -12.69 -10.52
C PRO A 291 -13.13 -12.21 -10.70
N MET A 292 -12.57 -11.52 -9.73
CA MET A 292 -11.21 -10.95 -9.77
C MET A 292 -10.16 -11.86 -9.15
N CYS A 293 -10.56 -13.04 -8.67
CA CYS A 293 -9.63 -14.02 -8.13
C CYS A 293 -8.76 -14.62 -9.24
N LEU A 294 -7.45 -14.51 -9.10
CA LEU A 294 -6.46 -14.97 -10.07
C LEU A 294 -5.96 -16.40 -9.83
N GLY A 295 -6.40 -17.02 -8.74
CA GLY A 295 -5.94 -18.34 -8.27
C GLY A 295 -5.66 -18.31 -6.77
N ASP A 296 -4.81 -19.20 -6.31
CA ASP A 296 -4.39 -19.26 -4.91
C ASP A 296 -2.96 -19.83 -4.77
N CYS A 297 -2.39 -19.71 -3.57
CA CYS A 297 -1.04 -20.20 -3.31
C CYS A 297 -0.93 -21.75 -3.26
N TYR A 298 -2.04 -22.47 -3.23
CA TYR A 298 -2.06 -23.95 -3.15
C TYR A 298 -2.12 -24.61 -4.52
N THR A 299 -2.95 -24.08 -5.40
CA THR A 299 -3.20 -24.64 -6.74
C THR A 299 -2.50 -23.86 -7.86
N GLY A 300 -2.05 -22.65 -7.56
CA GLY A 300 -1.38 -21.78 -8.51
C GLY A 300 -2.29 -20.71 -9.12
N LEU A 301 -1.67 -19.80 -9.88
CA LEU A 301 -2.34 -18.70 -10.58
C LEU A 301 -2.75 -19.15 -11.99
N TYR A 302 -3.85 -18.59 -12.49
CA TYR A 302 -4.33 -18.73 -13.87
C TYR A 302 -4.60 -20.18 -14.30
N THR A 303 -4.96 -21.04 -13.35
CA THR A 303 -5.19 -22.48 -13.60
C THR A 303 -6.50 -22.75 -14.31
N THR A 304 -7.50 -21.88 -14.17
CA THR A 304 -8.81 -22.00 -14.84
C THR A 304 -8.93 -21.05 -16.03
N GLU A 305 -9.86 -21.34 -16.96
CA GLU A 305 -10.15 -20.46 -18.09
C GLU A 305 -10.60 -19.07 -17.62
N LYS A 306 -11.52 -19.00 -16.66
CA LYS A 306 -12.01 -17.74 -16.07
C LYS A 306 -10.86 -16.89 -15.50
N GLN A 307 -9.89 -17.48 -14.80
CA GLN A 307 -8.74 -16.76 -14.28
C GLN A 307 -7.84 -16.21 -15.39
N ARG A 308 -7.65 -16.96 -16.48
CA ARG A 308 -6.92 -16.50 -17.66
C ARG A 308 -7.62 -15.37 -18.39
N GLU A 309 -8.94 -15.42 -18.49
CA GLU A 309 -9.77 -14.34 -19.05
C GLU A 309 -9.66 -13.07 -18.19
N THR A 310 -9.72 -13.22 -16.85
CA THR A 310 -9.51 -12.09 -15.93
C THR A 310 -8.12 -11.49 -16.10
N LYS A 311 -7.08 -12.31 -16.21
CA LYS A 311 -5.71 -11.85 -16.49
C LYS A 311 -5.64 -11.09 -17.81
N ALA A 312 -6.21 -11.62 -18.88
CA ALA A 312 -6.25 -10.98 -20.19
C ALA A 312 -7.00 -9.64 -20.17
N MET A 313 -8.10 -9.57 -19.43
CA MET A 313 -8.83 -8.31 -19.19
C MET A 313 -7.95 -7.27 -18.48
N LEU A 314 -7.23 -7.69 -17.42
CA LEU A 314 -6.32 -6.80 -16.68
C LEU A 314 -5.16 -6.31 -17.55
N ASP A 315 -4.57 -7.19 -18.35
CA ASP A 315 -3.49 -6.85 -19.28
C ASP A 315 -3.93 -5.85 -20.36
N ALA A 316 -5.21 -5.89 -20.74
CA ALA A 316 -5.79 -4.94 -21.69
C ALA A 316 -6.09 -3.55 -21.09
N ILE A 317 -5.99 -3.40 -19.76
CA ILE A 317 -6.13 -2.10 -19.09
C ILE A 317 -4.83 -1.34 -19.20
N THR A 318 -4.79 -0.43 -20.16
CA THR A 318 -3.65 0.47 -20.36
C THR A 318 -4.08 1.91 -20.13
N ARG A 319 -3.12 2.82 -20.00
CA ARG A 319 -3.40 4.25 -19.91
C ARG A 319 -4.23 4.72 -21.11
N THR A 320 -3.81 4.37 -22.32
CA THR A 320 -4.52 4.76 -23.55
C THR A 320 -5.90 4.14 -23.63
N SER A 321 -6.07 2.85 -23.30
CA SER A 321 -7.36 2.17 -23.39
C SER A 321 -8.43 2.71 -22.43
N GLN A 322 -8.02 3.34 -21.33
CA GLN A 322 -8.94 3.88 -20.29
C GLN A 322 -9.08 5.42 -20.34
N SER A 323 -8.28 6.10 -21.15
CA SER A 323 -8.31 7.56 -21.22
C SER A 323 -9.41 8.06 -22.16
N PRO A 324 -10.23 9.02 -21.72
CA PRO A 324 -11.16 9.70 -22.61
C PRO A 324 -10.41 10.52 -23.67
N GLU A 325 -11.05 10.77 -24.82
CA GLU A 325 -10.45 11.44 -25.97
C GLU A 325 -9.75 12.77 -25.62
N LYS A 326 -10.35 13.57 -24.71
CA LYS A 326 -9.75 14.81 -24.20
C LYS A 326 -8.40 14.62 -23.51
N CYS A 327 -8.16 13.43 -22.94
CA CYS A 327 -6.90 13.12 -22.26
C CYS A 327 -5.84 12.66 -23.24
N LEU A 328 -6.22 12.01 -24.35
CA LEU A 328 -5.27 11.54 -25.37
C LEU A 328 -4.54 12.70 -26.08
N SER A 329 -5.22 13.86 -26.19
CA SER A 329 -4.65 15.09 -26.75
C SER A 329 -4.00 16.02 -25.70
N CYS A 330 -4.01 15.65 -24.43
CA CYS A 330 -3.44 16.46 -23.35
C CYS A 330 -1.90 16.47 -23.41
N PRO A 331 -1.25 17.63 -23.23
CA PRO A 331 0.23 17.73 -23.27
C PRO A 331 0.95 16.84 -22.25
N VAL A 332 0.27 16.46 -21.16
CA VAL A 332 0.82 15.60 -20.08
C VAL A 332 0.26 14.17 -20.11
N ALA A 333 -0.43 13.79 -21.18
CA ALA A 333 -1.08 12.48 -21.28
C ALA A 333 -0.11 11.31 -21.04
N THR A 334 1.12 11.42 -21.54
CA THR A 334 2.13 10.35 -21.47
C THR A 334 2.67 10.12 -20.06
N GLY A 335 2.45 11.06 -19.16
CA GLY A 335 2.91 10.96 -17.77
C GLY A 335 1.79 11.04 -16.74
N CYS A 336 0.52 11.06 -17.19
CA CYS A 336 -0.62 11.23 -16.29
C CYS A 336 -1.07 9.91 -15.64
#